data_52dbe2e7e8bbea4bf084b0c80dcb808a
#
_entry.id   52dbe2e7e8bbea4bf084b0c80dcb808a
#
_cell.length_a   1.000
_cell.length_b   1.000
_cell.length_c   1.000
_cell.angle_alpha   90.00
_cell.angle_beta   90.00
_cell.angle_gamma   90.00
#
_symmetry.space_group_name_H-M   'P 1'
#
loop_
_entity.id
_entity.type
_entity.pdbx_description
1 polymer ?
#
loop_
_entity_poly.entity_id
_entity_poly.type
_entity_poly.pdbx_seq_one_letter_code
_entity_poly.pdbx_strand_id
1 'polypeptide(L)'
;MFFWIEATILAFSLLSEPNVHVITNDFAQIKKNSFRIYDGFESRPMMGFVLLGDIRREYHHTSIRGIDFSRKLKNDIRGKPIDLSMRMSLVRYNENSYQKNHNQYNIFLNAHYKTRYKGIPVRFFLGEGISIAERVPYVEGRETRRLSGRDSKLMNYLNVGFDFRLSDLTGQNSLYNIRLGL
;
A
#
# COMPACT_ATOMS: atom_id res chain seq x y z
N MET A 1 -12.64 2.32 16.53
CA MET A 1 -12.57 1.00 15.89
C MET A 1 -13.59 0.79 14.76
N PHE A 2 -14.54 1.69 14.50
CA PHE A 2 -15.57 1.56 13.44
C PHE A 2 -15.28 2.35 12.15
N PHE A 3 -14.32 3.26 12.13
CA PHE A 3 -14.01 4.10 10.95
C PHE A 3 -13.47 3.34 9.73
N TRP A 4 -12.91 2.15 9.91
CA TRP A 4 -12.21 1.41 8.86
C TRP A 4 -13.14 0.61 7.94
N ILE A 5 -14.27 0.14 8.48
CA ILE A 5 -15.27 -0.62 7.69
C ILE A 5 -15.97 0.33 6.71
N GLU A 6 -16.26 1.56 7.12
CA GLU A 6 -16.91 2.56 6.26
C GLU A 6 -16.01 3.02 5.10
N ALA A 7 -14.70 3.19 5.35
CA ALA A 7 -13.75 3.56 4.28
C ALA A 7 -13.60 2.45 3.23
N THR A 8 -13.60 1.19 3.64
CA THR A 8 -13.53 0.04 2.73
C THR A 8 -14.82 -0.10 1.92
N ILE A 9 -15.98 0.09 2.53
CA ILE A 9 -17.30 0.06 1.86
C ILE A 9 -17.43 1.25 0.90
N LEU A 10 -16.97 2.45 1.27
CA LEU A 10 -17.01 3.64 0.41
C LEU A 10 -16.11 3.45 -0.83
N ALA A 11 -14.91 2.90 -0.67
CA ALA A 11 -14.01 2.59 -1.79
C ALA A 11 -14.65 1.57 -2.75
N PHE A 12 -15.36 0.56 -2.23
CA PHE A 12 -16.09 -0.41 -3.06
C PHE A 12 -17.33 0.19 -3.74
N SER A 13 -18.04 1.12 -3.11
CA SER A 13 -19.21 1.78 -3.71
C SER A 13 -18.85 2.77 -4.81
N LEU A 14 -17.72 3.49 -4.69
CA LEU A 14 -17.18 4.34 -5.76
C LEU A 14 -16.73 3.57 -7.01
N LEU A 15 -16.49 2.26 -6.87
CA LEU A 15 -16.12 1.37 -7.98
C LEU A 15 -17.34 0.78 -8.72
N SER A 16 -18.57 1.20 -8.40
CA SER A 16 -19.80 0.62 -8.94
C SER A 16 -20.34 1.29 -10.22
N GLU A 17 -19.63 2.23 -10.83
CA GLU A 17 -20.01 2.83 -12.12
C GLU A 17 -19.95 1.82 -13.27
N PRO A 18 -21.03 1.65 -14.07
CA PRO A 18 -21.20 0.49 -14.96
C PRO A 18 -20.53 0.58 -16.34
N ASN A 19 -19.74 1.59 -16.66
CA ASN A 19 -19.20 1.82 -18.00
C ASN A 19 -17.67 1.75 -18.13
N VAL A 20 -17.01 0.84 -17.41
CA VAL A 20 -15.60 0.58 -17.67
C VAL A 20 -15.47 -0.44 -18.79
N HIS A 21 -15.19 0.01 -20.02
CA HIS A 21 -14.68 -0.86 -21.07
C HIS A 21 -13.49 -1.63 -20.52
N VAL A 22 -13.60 -2.95 -20.50
CA VAL A 22 -12.55 -3.84 -19.97
C VAL A 22 -11.29 -3.67 -20.82
N ILE A 23 -10.34 -2.89 -20.32
CA ILE A 23 -9.03 -2.67 -20.96
C ILE A 23 -8.11 -3.85 -20.55
N THR A 24 -8.51 -5.06 -20.96
CA THR A 24 -7.82 -6.29 -20.53
C THR A 24 -6.48 -6.53 -21.24
N ASN A 25 -6.30 -5.98 -22.45
CA ASN A 25 -5.13 -6.31 -23.29
C ASN A 25 -3.85 -5.56 -22.90
N ASP A 26 -3.94 -4.38 -22.27
CA ASP A 26 -2.76 -3.58 -21.93
C ASP A 26 -2.12 -3.93 -20.59
N PHE A 27 -2.88 -4.58 -19.71
CA PHE A 27 -2.35 -5.15 -18.48
C PHE A 27 -1.90 -6.58 -18.75
N ALA A 28 -0.88 -6.75 -19.60
CA ALA A 28 -0.35 -8.06 -19.93
C ALA A 28 -0.14 -8.89 -18.65
N GLN A 29 -0.26 -10.20 -18.79
CA GLN A 29 -0.25 -11.16 -17.70
C GLN A 29 0.78 -10.81 -16.62
N ILE A 30 0.31 -10.17 -15.54
CA ILE A 30 1.15 -9.90 -14.39
C ILE A 30 1.64 -11.25 -13.89
N LYS A 31 2.94 -11.42 -13.80
CA LYS A 31 3.55 -12.66 -13.25
C LYS A 31 2.84 -13.04 -11.95
N LYS A 32 2.65 -14.33 -11.72
CA LYS A 32 1.97 -14.84 -10.54
C LYS A 32 2.58 -14.35 -9.23
N ASN A 33 3.88 -14.12 -9.23
CA ASN A 33 4.63 -13.61 -8.08
C ASN A 33 5.29 -12.28 -8.44
N SER A 34 5.40 -11.38 -7.47
CA SER A 34 6.13 -10.11 -7.59
C SER A 34 6.86 -9.77 -6.31
N PHE A 35 7.90 -8.97 -6.45
CA PHE A 35 8.74 -8.49 -5.36
C PHE A 35 8.77 -6.97 -5.42
N ARG A 36 8.74 -6.30 -4.25
CA ARG A 36 8.82 -4.85 -4.14
C ARG A 36 9.86 -4.49 -3.08
N ILE A 37 10.67 -3.49 -3.37
CA ILE A 37 11.52 -2.80 -2.40
C ILE A 37 11.00 -1.39 -2.29
N TYR A 38 10.95 -0.85 -1.08
CA TYR A 38 10.50 0.50 -0.84
C TYR A 38 11.26 1.15 0.30
N ASP A 39 11.33 2.47 0.22
CA ASP A 39 11.85 3.35 1.27
C ASP A 39 10.80 4.41 1.55
N GLY A 40 10.68 4.84 2.78
CA GLY A 40 9.66 5.80 3.16
C GLY A 40 9.99 6.49 4.48
N PHE A 41 9.14 7.43 4.83
CA PHE A 41 9.23 8.15 6.09
C PHE A 41 7.86 8.24 6.75
N GLU A 42 7.85 8.46 8.03
CA GLU A 42 6.63 8.66 8.79
C GLU A 42 6.08 10.07 8.53
N SER A 43 4.81 10.14 8.19
CA SER A 43 4.10 11.37 7.88
C SER A 43 3.39 11.90 9.12
N ARG A 44 3.46 13.22 9.35
CA ARG A 44 2.77 13.90 10.44
C ARG A 44 1.24 13.95 10.28
N PRO A 45 0.69 14.28 9.08
CA PRO A 45 -0.74 14.30 8.89
C PRO A 45 -1.36 12.90 9.00
N MET A 46 -2.63 12.84 9.44
CA MET A 46 -3.41 11.62 9.37
C MET A 46 -3.53 11.13 7.93
N MET A 47 -3.69 9.82 7.75
CA MET A 47 -3.70 9.17 6.43
C MET A 47 -4.66 9.82 5.43
N GLY A 48 -5.84 10.29 5.86
CA GLY A 48 -6.78 10.98 4.98
C GLY A 48 -6.19 12.21 4.31
N PHE A 49 -5.42 13.01 5.04
CA PHE A 49 -4.73 14.19 4.49
C PHE A 49 -3.54 13.81 3.60
N VAL A 50 -2.84 12.73 3.94
CA VAL A 50 -1.77 12.18 3.09
C VAL A 50 -2.32 11.78 1.73
N LEU A 51 -3.48 11.13 1.67
CA LEU A 51 -4.17 10.77 0.43
C LEU A 51 -4.62 12.00 -0.39
N LEU A 52 -4.84 13.13 0.27
CA LEU A 52 -5.14 14.42 -0.37
C LEU A 52 -3.87 15.21 -0.76
N GLY A 53 -2.69 14.64 -0.56
CA GLY A 53 -1.41 15.23 -0.97
C GLY A 53 -0.65 15.97 0.13
N ASP A 54 -1.12 15.96 1.38
CA ASP A 54 -0.38 16.53 2.51
C ASP A 54 0.60 15.49 3.08
N ILE A 55 1.82 15.48 2.55
CA ILE A 55 2.89 14.51 2.86
C ILE A 55 4.01 15.10 3.72
N ARG A 56 3.70 15.96 4.67
CA ARG A 56 4.69 16.56 5.57
C ARG A 56 5.32 15.51 6.46
N ARG A 57 6.66 15.47 6.50
CA ARG A 57 7.43 14.55 7.31
C ARG A 57 7.26 14.83 8.81
N GLU A 58 7.22 13.78 9.62
CA GLU A 58 7.19 13.87 11.07
C GLU A 58 8.52 14.46 11.61
N TYR A 59 8.45 15.23 12.69
CA TYR A 59 9.61 15.93 13.27
C TYR A 59 10.72 14.99 13.78
N HIS A 60 10.35 13.76 14.17
CA HIS A 60 11.31 12.77 14.65
C HIS A 60 12.19 12.21 13.54
N HIS A 61 11.85 12.49 12.26
CA HIS A 61 12.58 12.02 11.08
C HIS A 61 12.77 10.50 11.03
N THR A 62 11.83 9.76 11.58
CA THR A 62 11.78 8.31 11.47
C THR A 62 11.61 7.90 10.02
N SER A 63 12.19 6.77 9.67
CA SER A 63 12.12 6.24 8.31
C SER A 63 11.93 4.73 8.30
N ILE A 64 11.42 4.23 7.20
CA ILE A 64 11.21 2.80 7.00
C ILE A 64 11.88 2.35 5.71
N ARG A 65 12.36 1.11 5.71
CA ARG A 65 12.76 0.38 4.52
C ARG A 65 12.08 -0.96 4.53
N GLY A 66 11.55 -1.38 3.41
CA GLY A 66 10.82 -2.63 3.36
C GLY A 66 11.02 -3.40 2.08
N ILE A 67 10.76 -4.68 2.22
CA ILE A 67 10.67 -5.63 1.12
C ILE A 67 9.35 -6.37 1.21
N ASP A 68 8.69 -6.54 0.06
CA ASP A 68 7.46 -7.32 -0.03
C ASP A 68 7.62 -8.46 -1.02
N PHE A 69 7.04 -9.58 -0.67
CA PHE A 69 6.71 -10.65 -1.60
C PHE A 69 5.20 -10.71 -1.79
N SER A 70 4.76 -10.78 -3.05
CA SER A 70 3.33 -10.83 -3.40
C SER A 70 3.04 -12.00 -4.30
N ARG A 71 1.95 -12.72 -4.03
CA ARG A 71 1.39 -13.74 -4.88
C ARG A 71 0.00 -13.36 -5.31
N LYS A 72 -0.22 -13.31 -6.61
CA LYS A 72 -1.53 -13.06 -7.19
C LYS A 72 -2.46 -14.25 -6.93
N LEU A 73 -3.65 -13.97 -6.42
CA LEU A 73 -4.69 -14.94 -6.11
C LEU A 73 -5.72 -15.01 -7.23
N LYS A 74 -6.20 -13.86 -7.70
CA LYS A 74 -7.26 -13.78 -8.72
C LYS A 74 -7.09 -12.57 -9.61
N ASN A 75 -7.43 -12.71 -10.88
CA ASN A 75 -7.50 -11.63 -11.87
C ASN A 75 -8.94 -11.28 -12.15
N ASP A 76 -9.19 -10.04 -12.54
CA ASP A 76 -10.43 -9.55 -13.11
C ASP A 76 -11.67 -10.06 -12.36
N ILE A 77 -11.73 -9.74 -11.05
CA ILE A 77 -12.78 -10.20 -10.16
C ILE A 77 -14.15 -9.80 -10.70
N ARG A 78 -15.01 -10.79 -10.96
CA ARG A 78 -16.36 -10.62 -11.50
C ARG A 78 -16.38 -9.80 -12.81
N GLY A 79 -15.37 -9.96 -13.68
CA GLY A 79 -15.23 -9.22 -14.93
C GLY A 79 -14.87 -7.75 -14.79
N LYS A 80 -14.56 -7.28 -13.57
CA LYS A 80 -14.05 -5.93 -13.31
C LYS A 80 -12.52 -5.91 -13.37
N PRO A 81 -11.88 -4.79 -13.71
CA PRO A 81 -10.43 -4.64 -13.80
C PRO A 81 -9.76 -4.62 -12.40
N ILE A 82 -10.12 -5.58 -11.56
CA ILE A 82 -9.65 -5.70 -10.18
C ILE A 82 -8.93 -7.03 -10.02
N ASP A 83 -7.65 -6.98 -9.65
CA ASP A 83 -6.84 -8.15 -9.28
C ASP A 83 -6.72 -8.23 -7.76
N LEU A 84 -6.69 -9.45 -7.23
CA LEU A 84 -6.44 -9.73 -5.81
C LEU A 84 -5.11 -10.44 -5.66
N SER A 85 -4.32 -10.01 -4.68
CA SER A 85 -3.06 -10.65 -4.28
C SER A 85 -2.95 -10.77 -2.76
N MET A 86 -2.25 -11.79 -2.31
CA MET A 86 -1.75 -11.89 -0.95
C MET A 86 -0.33 -11.35 -0.92
N ARG A 87 0.01 -10.60 0.12
CA ARG A 87 1.31 -9.97 0.27
C ARG A 87 1.88 -10.19 1.67
N MET A 88 3.17 -10.46 1.73
CA MET A 88 3.97 -10.54 2.96
C MET A 88 5.04 -9.46 2.89
N SER A 89 5.27 -8.77 4.00
CA SER A 89 6.19 -7.64 4.07
C SER A 89 7.10 -7.74 5.29
N LEU A 90 8.37 -7.42 5.10
CA LEU A 90 9.32 -7.17 6.16
C LEU A 90 9.72 -5.70 6.09
N VAL A 91 9.51 -4.98 7.18
CA VAL A 91 9.79 -3.55 7.28
C VAL A 91 10.82 -3.32 8.37
N ARG A 92 11.89 -2.61 8.06
CA ARG A 92 12.86 -2.11 9.03
C ARG A 92 12.54 -0.67 9.39
N TYR A 93 12.28 -0.40 10.65
CA TYR A 93 12.14 0.94 11.20
C TYR A 93 13.48 1.49 11.64
N ASN A 94 13.80 2.71 11.18
CA ASN A 94 14.85 3.54 11.70
C ASN A 94 14.23 4.64 12.54
N GLU A 95 14.39 4.52 13.84
CA GLU A 95 13.75 5.37 14.85
C GLU A 95 14.55 6.62 15.22
N ASN A 96 15.57 6.93 14.43
CA ASN A 96 16.40 8.13 14.57
C ASN A 96 16.86 8.41 16.03
N SER A 97 17.30 7.36 16.74
CA SER A 97 17.75 7.39 18.15
C SER A 97 16.69 7.65 19.23
N TYR A 98 15.40 7.86 18.86
CA TYR A 98 14.31 7.97 19.84
C TYR A 98 13.99 6.64 20.51
N GLN A 99 14.18 5.55 19.77
CA GLN A 99 14.22 4.20 20.34
C GLN A 99 15.11 3.30 19.48
N LYS A 100 15.32 2.06 19.92
CA LYS A 100 16.11 1.07 19.17
C LYS A 100 15.38 0.67 17.89
N ASN A 101 16.12 0.69 16.77
CA ASN A 101 15.62 0.21 15.49
C ASN A 101 15.06 -1.22 15.58
N HIS A 102 13.95 -1.50 14.91
CA HIS A 102 13.25 -2.77 15.01
C HIS A 102 12.63 -3.19 13.67
N ASN A 103 12.14 -4.42 13.60
CA ASN A 103 11.47 -4.95 12.45
C ASN A 103 9.96 -5.07 12.70
N GLN A 104 9.22 -5.02 11.61
CA GLN A 104 7.78 -5.25 11.55
C GLN A 104 7.48 -6.22 10.41
N TYR A 105 6.59 -7.14 10.66
CA TYR A 105 6.16 -8.18 9.72
C TYR A 105 4.68 -7.98 9.41
N ASN A 106 4.34 -7.87 8.14
CA ASN A 106 2.95 -7.67 7.72
C ASN A 106 2.50 -8.81 6.81
N ILE A 107 1.24 -9.21 6.95
CA ILE A 107 0.56 -10.07 6.01
C ILE A 107 -0.80 -9.47 5.68
N PHE A 108 -1.10 -9.31 4.39
CA PHE A 108 -2.29 -8.60 3.96
C PHE A 108 -2.78 -9.02 2.58
N LEU A 109 -4.07 -8.83 2.34
CA LEU A 109 -4.68 -8.92 1.04
C LEU A 109 -4.65 -7.55 0.37
N ASN A 110 -4.36 -7.53 -0.92
CA ASN A 110 -4.22 -6.31 -1.69
C ASN A 110 -5.08 -6.40 -2.96
N ALA A 111 -6.06 -5.52 -3.08
CA ALA A 111 -6.86 -5.33 -4.28
C ALA A 111 -6.19 -4.28 -5.17
N HIS A 112 -6.08 -4.58 -6.46
CA HIS A 112 -5.47 -3.70 -7.46
C HIS A 112 -6.51 -3.32 -8.49
N TYR A 113 -6.89 -2.06 -8.57
CA TYR A 113 -7.77 -1.51 -9.60
C TYR A 113 -6.96 -0.99 -10.77
N LYS A 114 -7.19 -1.56 -11.96
CA LYS A 114 -6.49 -1.22 -13.20
C LYS A 114 -7.26 -0.14 -13.95
N THR A 115 -6.60 0.96 -14.30
CA THR A 115 -7.20 2.08 -15.06
C THR A 115 -6.17 2.74 -15.96
N ARG A 116 -6.59 3.78 -16.67
CA ARG A 116 -5.69 4.65 -17.45
C ARG A 116 -5.81 6.10 -16.98
N TYR A 117 -4.68 6.76 -16.84
CA TYR A 117 -4.61 8.19 -16.61
C TYR A 117 -3.82 8.84 -17.75
N LYS A 118 -4.46 9.71 -18.52
CA LYS A 118 -3.86 10.35 -19.72
C LYS A 118 -3.21 9.35 -20.68
N GLY A 119 -3.86 8.19 -20.90
CA GLY A 119 -3.35 7.14 -21.79
C GLY A 119 -2.33 6.17 -21.14
N ILE A 120 -1.79 6.50 -19.97
CA ILE A 120 -0.81 5.66 -19.25
C ILE A 120 -1.56 4.67 -18.37
N PRO A 121 -1.27 3.35 -18.45
CA PRO A 121 -1.85 2.36 -17.56
C PRO A 121 -1.36 2.56 -16.11
N VAL A 122 -2.30 2.87 -15.23
CA VAL A 122 -2.05 3.07 -13.79
C VAL A 122 -2.82 2.02 -13.00
N ARG A 123 -2.26 1.58 -11.91
CA ARG A 123 -2.86 0.63 -11.02
C ARG A 123 -2.93 1.22 -9.62
N PHE A 124 -4.15 1.47 -9.13
CA PHE A 124 -4.37 1.81 -7.73
C PHE A 124 -4.46 0.55 -6.89
N PHE A 125 -3.99 0.60 -5.67
CA PHE A 125 -4.10 -0.54 -4.77
C PHE A 125 -4.56 -0.12 -3.37
N LEU A 126 -5.34 -1.03 -2.79
CA LEU A 126 -5.78 -0.97 -1.40
C LEU A 126 -5.58 -2.35 -0.79
N GLY A 127 -4.89 -2.39 0.33
CA GLY A 127 -4.60 -3.62 1.05
C GLY A 127 -4.91 -3.48 2.52
N GLU A 128 -5.42 -4.56 3.11
CA GLU A 128 -5.72 -4.65 4.53
C GLU A 128 -5.24 -5.99 5.09
N GLY A 129 -4.76 -5.97 6.32
CA GLY A 129 -4.25 -7.15 7.00
C GLY A 129 -3.77 -6.87 8.41
N ILE A 130 -2.83 -7.71 8.83
CA ILE A 130 -2.26 -7.65 10.18
C ILE A 130 -0.76 -7.35 10.11
N SER A 131 -0.30 -6.67 11.14
CA SER A 131 1.07 -6.30 11.37
C SER A 131 1.52 -6.74 12.76
N ILE A 132 2.71 -7.32 12.85
CA ILE A 132 3.36 -7.69 14.09
C ILE A 132 4.72 -6.97 14.14
N ALA A 133 4.88 -6.06 15.10
CA ALA A 133 6.12 -5.34 15.32
C ALA A 133 6.93 -5.93 16.48
N GLU A 134 8.25 -5.98 16.35
CA GLU A 134 9.14 -6.32 17.49
C GLU A 134 8.99 -5.29 18.60
N ARG A 135 8.77 -4.03 18.23
CA ARG A 135 8.47 -2.90 19.11
C ARG A 135 7.40 -2.04 18.45
N VAL A 136 6.54 -1.40 19.24
CA VAL A 136 5.62 -0.40 18.71
C VAL A 136 6.45 0.78 18.19
N PRO A 137 6.24 1.25 16.95
CA PRO A 137 6.93 2.42 16.41
C PRO A 137 6.79 3.62 17.35
N TYR A 138 7.85 4.40 17.51
CA TYR A 138 7.90 5.46 18.53
C TYR A 138 6.74 6.45 18.45
N VAL A 139 6.47 6.96 17.25
CA VAL A 139 5.41 7.94 17.03
C VAL A 139 4.03 7.32 17.25
N GLU A 140 3.79 6.14 16.71
CA GLU A 140 2.53 5.42 16.87
C GLU A 140 2.26 5.05 18.33
N GLY A 141 3.25 4.55 19.05
CA GLY A 141 3.14 4.22 20.47
C GLY A 141 2.87 5.45 21.33
N ARG A 142 3.44 6.60 20.98
CA ARG A 142 3.17 7.88 21.66
C ARG A 142 1.71 8.30 21.47
N GLU A 143 1.22 8.29 20.23
CA GLU A 143 -0.16 8.70 19.92
C GLU A 143 -1.19 7.71 20.50
N THR A 144 -0.95 6.41 20.38
CA THR A 144 -1.85 5.38 20.90
C THR A 144 -1.94 5.44 22.41
N ARG A 145 -0.82 5.63 23.13
CA ARG A 145 -0.84 5.81 24.60
C ARG A 145 -1.59 7.08 25.01
N ARG A 146 -1.45 8.17 24.23
CA ARG A 146 -2.19 9.41 24.49
C ARG A 146 -3.69 9.26 24.34
N LEU A 147 -4.16 8.45 23.37
CA LEU A 147 -5.58 8.31 23.05
C LEU A 147 -6.26 7.17 23.85
N SER A 148 -5.59 6.05 24.04
CA SER A 148 -6.18 4.83 24.61
C SER A 148 -5.47 4.30 25.86
N GLY A 149 -4.31 4.86 26.23
CA GLY A 149 -3.49 4.42 27.35
C GLY A 149 -2.78 3.08 27.15
N ARG A 150 -2.99 2.42 26.02
CA ARG A 150 -2.40 1.11 25.69
C ARG A 150 -1.83 1.11 24.27
N ASP A 151 -0.68 0.47 24.10
CA ASP A 151 -0.09 0.17 22.81
C ASP A 151 -0.09 -1.35 22.58
N SER A 152 -0.03 -1.77 21.33
CA SER A 152 -0.01 -3.17 20.94
C SER A 152 1.03 -3.40 19.84
N LYS A 153 1.75 -4.50 19.94
CA LYS A 153 2.65 -4.97 18.88
C LYS A 153 1.90 -5.62 17.71
N LEU A 154 0.65 -6.03 17.95
CA LEU A 154 -0.26 -6.52 16.93
C LEU A 154 -1.18 -5.38 16.52
N MET A 155 -1.14 -5.00 15.27
CA MET A 155 -1.82 -3.83 14.73
C MET A 155 -2.54 -4.18 13.43
N ASN A 156 -3.57 -3.42 13.10
CA ASN A 156 -4.13 -3.44 11.75
C ASN A 156 -3.13 -2.80 10.79
N TYR A 157 -3.00 -3.40 9.61
CA TYR A 157 -2.15 -2.89 8.54
C TYR A 157 -3.01 -2.43 7.37
N LEU A 158 -2.82 -1.19 6.95
CA LEU A 158 -3.44 -0.65 5.75
C LEU A 158 -2.33 -0.25 4.76
N ASN A 159 -2.52 -0.63 3.50
CA ASN A 159 -1.61 -0.32 2.41
C ASN A 159 -2.41 0.29 1.25
N VAL A 160 -2.13 1.53 0.90
CA VAL A 160 -2.81 2.24 -0.17
C VAL A 160 -1.81 2.99 -1.02
N GLY A 161 -2.08 3.05 -2.32
CA GLY A 161 -1.20 3.77 -3.24
C GLY A 161 -1.52 3.48 -4.69
N PHE A 162 -0.59 3.82 -5.56
CA PHE A 162 -0.68 3.53 -6.99
C PHE A 162 0.68 3.15 -7.55
N ASP A 163 0.68 2.45 -8.65
CA ASP A 163 1.88 2.12 -9.41
C ASP A 163 1.62 2.14 -10.91
N PHE A 164 2.68 2.32 -11.70
CA PHE A 164 2.68 2.27 -13.16
C PHE A 164 3.91 1.51 -13.66
N ARG A 165 3.84 0.96 -14.87
CA ARG A 165 4.98 0.28 -15.48
C ARG A 165 5.98 1.29 -16.03
N LEU A 166 7.25 1.00 -15.82
CA LEU A 166 8.33 1.87 -16.32
C LEU A 166 8.43 1.86 -17.85
N SER A 167 8.13 0.73 -18.48
CA SER A 167 8.05 0.64 -19.97
C SER A 167 7.01 1.56 -20.58
N ASP A 168 5.89 1.81 -19.90
CA ASP A 168 4.81 2.65 -20.42
C ASP A 168 5.19 4.15 -20.42
N LEU A 169 6.19 4.54 -19.61
CA LEU A 169 6.74 5.90 -19.60
C LEU A 169 7.95 6.06 -20.53
N THR A 170 8.79 5.04 -20.63
CA THR A 170 10.08 5.15 -21.34
C THR A 170 10.05 4.61 -22.76
N GLY A 171 9.00 3.84 -23.12
CA GLY A 171 8.93 3.11 -24.38
C GLY A 171 9.88 1.90 -24.48
N GLN A 172 10.61 1.58 -23.40
CA GLN A 172 11.61 0.50 -23.40
C GLN A 172 11.01 -0.83 -22.94
N ASN A 173 10.90 -1.80 -23.84
CA ASN A 173 10.33 -3.13 -23.53
C ASN A 173 11.14 -3.92 -22.49
N SER A 174 12.44 -3.67 -22.34
CA SER A 174 13.29 -4.27 -21.31
C SER A 174 12.80 -3.96 -19.87
N LEU A 175 12.13 -2.83 -19.68
CA LEU A 175 11.61 -2.36 -18.39
C LEU A 175 10.16 -2.79 -18.11
N TYR A 176 9.59 -3.66 -18.95
CA TYR A 176 8.21 -4.11 -18.87
C TYR A 176 7.81 -4.73 -17.51
N ASN A 177 8.75 -5.43 -16.87
CA ASN A 177 8.51 -6.08 -15.58
C ASN A 177 8.77 -5.17 -14.36
N ILE A 178 9.21 -3.92 -14.59
CA ILE A 178 9.51 -2.95 -13.53
C ILE A 178 8.34 -2.00 -13.37
N ARG A 179 7.91 -1.82 -12.14
CA ARG A 179 6.86 -0.86 -11.77
C ARG A 179 7.41 0.13 -10.74
N LEU A 180 7.04 1.39 -10.89
CA LEU A 180 7.28 2.44 -9.91
C LEU A 180 5.95 2.82 -9.27
N GLY A 181 5.97 3.17 -7.99
CA GLY A 181 4.74 3.56 -7.28
C GLY A 181 5.01 4.31 -5.98
N LEU A 182 3.92 4.87 -5.46
CA LEU A 182 3.82 5.54 -4.17
C LEU A 182 2.71 4.87 -3.37
#